data_8ce6e576d40d1d58804c19c39082077d
#
_entry.id   8ce6e576d40d1d58804c19c39082077d
#
_cell.length_a   1.000
_cell.length_b   1.000
_cell.length_c   1.000
_cell.angle_alpha   90.00
_cell.angle_beta   90.00
_cell.angle_gamma   90.00
#
_symmetry.space_group_name_H-M   'P 1'
#
loop_
_entity.id
_entity.type
_entity.pdbx_description
1 polymer ?
#
loop_
_entity_poly.entity_id
_entity_poly.type
_entity_poly.pdbx_seq_one_letter_code
_entity_poly.pdbx_strand_id
1 'polypeptide(L)'
;MAIVTVDFDGTLYKGDSFKIMFQIAKKEYTRKDWVPVTVGLGKAGISGIINGKNAFKKEFFKAFAKGFRGKTKQEMDTFFEKLVDLGKKEVHTELIDRIKEHQSNGDTIILLSGALQPFLEAFVKEVALKDIHIISTTLTYYPNGVCTGELGNIVNGEGKVAEVQKWIMRAKKEGLISNEELNEIWAYADSETDIPLFHLADHPVVVNPTPAMKQVAVNNAWSLF
;
A
#
# COMPACT_ATOMS: atom_id res chain seq x y z
N MET A 1 -14.43 -0.92 19.68
CA MET A 1 -13.88 -0.26 18.47
C MET A 1 -12.62 -1.02 18.08
N ALA A 2 -12.57 -1.56 16.89
CA ALA A 2 -11.41 -2.32 16.40
C ALA A 2 -10.50 -1.44 15.52
N ILE A 3 -9.26 -1.90 15.32
CA ILE A 3 -8.32 -1.37 14.32
C ILE A 3 -8.29 -2.36 13.17
N VAL A 4 -8.67 -1.91 11.99
CA VAL A 4 -8.78 -2.74 10.79
C VAL A 4 -7.68 -2.36 9.82
N THR A 5 -6.69 -3.23 9.64
CA THR A 5 -5.63 -3.04 8.64
C THR A 5 -6.02 -3.75 7.35
N VAL A 6 -5.90 -3.06 6.22
CA VAL A 6 -6.22 -3.59 4.90
C VAL A 6 -5.03 -3.39 3.98
N ASP A 7 -4.50 -4.46 3.42
CA ASP A 7 -3.50 -4.37 2.34
C ASP A 7 -4.15 -3.95 1.02
N PHE A 8 -3.35 -3.47 0.09
CA PHE A 8 -3.83 -2.96 -1.18
C PHE A 8 -3.67 -3.95 -2.33
N ASP A 9 -2.44 -4.20 -2.78
CA ASP A 9 -2.15 -5.05 -3.93
C ASP A 9 -2.47 -6.53 -3.65
N GLY A 10 -3.29 -7.15 -4.48
CA GLY A 10 -3.78 -8.53 -4.27
C GLY A 10 -4.97 -8.63 -3.30
N THR A 11 -5.23 -7.61 -2.50
CA THR A 11 -6.23 -7.55 -1.44
C THR A 11 -7.41 -6.64 -1.80
N LEU A 12 -7.33 -5.35 -1.51
CA LEU A 12 -8.38 -4.37 -1.86
C LEU A 12 -8.42 -4.09 -3.37
N TYR A 13 -7.29 -4.18 -4.00
CA TYR A 13 -7.06 -4.12 -5.42
C TYR A 13 -6.56 -5.50 -5.90
N LYS A 14 -7.36 -6.22 -6.71
CA LYS A 14 -7.04 -7.59 -7.19
C LYS A 14 -5.84 -7.64 -8.12
N GLY A 15 -5.42 -6.48 -8.66
CA GLY A 15 -4.26 -6.33 -9.51
C GLY A 15 -2.97 -6.04 -8.76
N ASP A 16 -2.02 -5.47 -9.49
CA ASP A 16 -0.70 -5.08 -9.01
C ASP A 16 -0.44 -3.63 -9.44
N SER A 17 -0.42 -2.72 -8.46
CA SER A 17 -0.21 -1.28 -8.66
C SER A 17 1.07 -0.97 -9.42
N PHE A 18 2.09 -1.79 -9.22
CA PHE A 18 3.37 -1.69 -9.92
C PHE A 18 3.20 -1.90 -11.44
N LYS A 19 2.42 -2.90 -11.85
CA LYS A 19 2.18 -3.18 -13.28
C LYS A 19 1.46 -2.03 -13.95
N ILE A 20 0.43 -1.48 -13.30
CA ILE A 20 -0.33 -0.34 -13.83
C ILE A 20 0.56 0.89 -13.91
N MET A 21 1.34 1.17 -12.87
CA MET A 21 2.28 2.28 -12.83
C MET A 21 3.26 2.22 -14.01
N PHE A 22 3.77 1.02 -14.32
CA PHE A 22 4.65 0.82 -15.46
C PHE A 22 3.93 1.01 -16.80
N GLN A 23 2.67 0.56 -16.92
CA GLN A 23 1.87 0.75 -18.14
C GLN A 23 1.62 2.24 -18.42
N ILE A 24 1.28 3.02 -17.40
CA ILE A 24 1.04 4.46 -17.56
C ILE A 24 2.34 5.19 -17.85
N ALA A 25 3.43 4.85 -17.18
CA ALA A 25 4.72 5.46 -17.44
C ALA A 25 5.17 5.26 -18.90
N LYS A 26 4.88 4.11 -19.49
CA LYS A 26 5.15 3.91 -20.94
C LYS A 26 4.43 4.92 -21.85
N LYS A 27 3.29 5.46 -21.40
CA LYS A 27 2.50 6.42 -22.17
C LYS A 27 2.83 7.87 -21.84
N GLU A 28 3.11 8.18 -20.59
CA GLU A 28 3.20 9.53 -20.06
C GLU A 28 4.65 10.02 -19.87
N TYR A 29 5.61 9.11 -19.68
CA TYR A 29 7.01 9.49 -19.45
C TYR A 29 7.69 9.89 -20.75
N THR A 30 8.37 11.03 -20.68
CA THR A 30 9.28 11.47 -21.74
C THR A 30 10.57 10.64 -21.74
N ARG A 31 11.38 10.78 -22.80
CA ARG A 31 12.71 10.14 -22.84
C ARG A 31 13.60 10.56 -21.66
N LYS A 32 13.47 11.80 -21.16
CA LYS A 32 14.23 12.29 -20.00
C LYS A 32 13.81 11.62 -18.71
N ASP A 33 12.51 11.35 -18.53
CA ASP A 33 11.97 10.66 -17.34
C ASP A 33 12.42 9.18 -17.33
N TRP A 34 12.55 8.56 -18.51
CA TRP A 34 12.97 7.17 -18.64
C TRP A 34 14.45 6.92 -18.35
N VAL A 35 15.35 7.88 -18.56
CA VAL A 35 16.80 7.69 -18.32
C VAL A 35 17.09 7.26 -16.89
N PRO A 36 16.63 7.96 -15.82
CA PRO A 36 16.88 7.51 -14.45
C PRO A 36 16.14 6.21 -14.11
N VAL A 37 14.99 5.95 -14.71
CA VAL A 37 14.22 4.71 -14.48
C VAL A 37 14.97 3.52 -15.07
N THR A 38 15.47 3.60 -16.31
CA THR A 38 16.21 2.49 -16.96
C THR A 38 17.53 2.16 -16.25
N VAL A 39 18.26 3.18 -15.81
CA VAL A 39 19.48 2.98 -14.99
C VAL A 39 19.14 2.30 -13.67
N GLY A 40 18.04 2.71 -13.03
CA GLY A 40 17.57 2.10 -11.79
C GLY A 40 17.05 0.69 -11.98
N LEU A 41 16.38 0.39 -13.10
CA LEU A 41 15.94 -0.97 -13.44
C LEU A 41 17.13 -1.94 -13.60
N GLY A 42 18.23 -1.48 -14.20
CA GLY A 42 19.47 -2.27 -14.26
C GLY A 42 19.98 -2.62 -12.86
N LYS A 43 20.02 -1.64 -11.94
CA LYS A 43 20.41 -1.86 -10.54
C LYS A 43 19.39 -2.76 -9.81
N ALA A 44 18.10 -2.57 -10.03
CA ALA A 44 17.04 -3.39 -9.44
C ALA A 44 17.17 -4.86 -9.90
N GLY A 45 17.46 -5.11 -11.18
CA GLY A 45 17.69 -6.44 -11.72
C GLY A 45 18.84 -7.16 -10.99
N ILE A 46 19.98 -6.49 -10.85
CA ILE A 46 21.14 -7.04 -10.12
C ILE A 46 20.77 -7.28 -8.64
N SER A 47 20.14 -6.32 -7.98
CA SER A 47 19.71 -6.44 -6.59
C SER A 47 18.70 -7.58 -6.39
N GLY A 48 17.78 -7.76 -7.34
CA GLY A 48 16.79 -8.84 -7.30
C GLY A 48 17.41 -10.24 -7.43
N ILE A 49 18.44 -10.37 -8.26
CA ILE A 49 19.19 -11.64 -8.41
C ILE A 49 19.94 -11.98 -7.10
N ILE A 50 20.54 -10.97 -6.45
CA ILE A 50 21.37 -11.17 -5.25
C ILE A 50 20.52 -11.28 -3.98
N ASN A 51 19.49 -10.42 -3.83
CA ASN A 51 18.78 -10.18 -2.59
C ASN A 51 17.25 -10.49 -2.67
N GLY A 52 16.79 -11.05 -3.79
CA GLY A 52 15.41 -11.52 -3.97
C GLY A 52 14.39 -10.45 -4.38
N LYS A 53 13.12 -10.89 -4.50
CA LYS A 53 12.02 -10.08 -5.06
C LYS A 53 11.75 -8.77 -4.31
N ASN A 54 11.88 -8.76 -2.99
CA ASN A 54 11.61 -7.56 -2.18
C ASN A 54 12.67 -6.47 -2.43
N ALA A 55 13.93 -6.85 -2.58
CA ALA A 55 15.01 -5.93 -2.94
C ALA A 55 14.80 -5.37 -4.36
N PHE A 56 14.36 -6.20 -5.30
CA PHE A 56 13.98 -5.76 -6.64
C PHE A 56 12.88 -4.69 -6.60
N LYS A 57 11.77 -4.97 -5.91
CA LYS A 57 10.64 -4.02 -5.78
C LYS A 57 11.11 -2.68 -5.19
N LYS A 58 11.89 -2.71 -4.12
CA LYS A 58 12.42 -1.52 -3.46
C LYS A 58 13.26 -0.66 -4.40
N GLU A 59 14.22 -1.25 -5.10
CA GLU A 59 15.09 -0.51 -6.04
C GLU A 59 14.32 -0.02 -7.26
N PHE A 60 13.32 -0.77 -7.70
CA PHE A 60 12.41 -0.31 -8.75
C PHE A 60 11.62 0.93 -8.34
N PHE A 61 10.96 0.92 -7.16
CA PHE A 61 10.24 2.10 -6.68
C PHE A 61 11.14 3.31 -6.56
N LYS A 62 12.37 3.15 -6.09
CA LYS A 62 13.37 4.24 -6.06
C LYS A 62 13.69 4.76 -7.47
N ALA A 63 13.86 3.85 -8.42
CA ALA A 63 14.12 4.23 -9.81
C ALA A 63 12.93 4.97 -10.43
N PHE A 64 11.72 4.45 -10.18
CA PHE A 64 10.48 5.01 -10.68
C PHE A 64 10.21 6.40 -10.11
N ALA A 65 10.43 6.58 -8.81
CA ALA A 65 10.29 7.87 -8.14
C ALA A 65 11.14 8.98 -8.81
N LYS A 66 12.32 8.63 -9.33
CA LYS A 66 13.18 9.59 -10.06
C LYS A 66 12.52 10.17 -11.31
N GLY A 67 11.61 9.42 -11.95
CA GLY A 67 10.81 9.92 -13.08
C GLY A 67 9.83 11.02 -12.70
N PHE A 68 9.53 11.17 -11.41
CA PHE A 68 8.68 12.25 -10.89
C PHE A 68 9.46 13.50 -10.50
N ARG A 69 10.77 13.47 -10.57
CA ARG A 69 11.61 14.61 -10.18
C ARG A 69 11.23 15.88 -10.96
N GLY A 70 10.97 16.95 -10.23
CA GLY A 70 10.60 18.23 -10.81
C GLY A 70 9.12 18.38 -11.16
N LYS A 71 8.29 17.33 -10.97
CA LYS A 71 6.85 17.42 -11.17
C LYS A 71 6.19 18.12 -9.99
N THR A 72 5.20 18.94 -10.27
CA THR A 72 4.35 19.60 -9.28
C THR A 72 3.36 18.61 -8.68
N LYS A 73 2.78 18.97 -7.54
CA LYS A 73 1.73 18.15 -6.92
C LYS A 73 0.56 17.92 -7.88
N GLN A 74 0.11 18.93 -8.61
CA GLN A 74 -0.98 18.83 -9.59
C GLN A 74 -0.68 17.84 -10.73
N GLU A 75 0.54 17.86 -11.26
CA GLU A 75 0.97 16.88 -12.29
C GLU A 75 0.99 15.46 -11.73
N MET A 76 1.40 15.31 -10.47
CA MET A 76 1.39 14.03 -9.77
C MET A 76 -0.04 13.53 -9.54
N ASP A 77 -0.93 14.38 -9.04
CA ASP A 77 -2.34 14.04 -8.82
C ASP A 77 -2.99 13.58 -10.13
N THR A 78 -2.79 14.33 -11.23
CA THR A 78 -3.29 13.92 -12.56
C THR A 78 -2.74 12.58 -13.02
N PHE A 79 -1.47 12.30 -12.76
CA PHE A 79 -0.85 11.01 -13.09
C PHE A 79 -1.50 9.87 -12.31
N PHE A 80 -1.71 10.03 -11.00
CA PHE A 80 -2.29 9.00 -10.16
C PHE A 80 -3.79 8.81 -10.38
N GLU A 81 -4.54 9.86 -10.71
CA GLU A 81 -5.95 9.74 -11.14
C GLU A 81 -6.08 8.87 -12.40
N LYS A 82 -5.24 9.08 -13.42
CA LYS A 82 -5.20 8.22 -14.61
C LYS A 82 -4.86 6.76 -14.27
N LEU A 83 -4.01 6.57 -13.27
CA LEU A 83 -3.62 5.25 -12.80
C LEU A 83 -4.79 4.52 -12.14
N VAL A 84 -5.57 5.23 -11.33
CA VAL A 84 -6.80 4.71 -10.73
C VAL A 84 -7.83 4.36 -11.81
N ASP A 85 -8.03 5.20 -12.80
CA ASP A 85 -8.97 4.96 -13.91
C ASP A 85 -8.66 3.67 -14.68
N LEU A 86 -7.39 3.34 -14.85
CA LEU A 86 -6.98 2.08 -15.49
C LEU A 86 -7.25 0.87 -14.60
N GLY A 87 -7.11 1.04 -13.27
CA GLY A 87 -7.21 -0.05 -12.30
C GLY A 87 -8.60 -0.30 -11.74
N LYS A 88 -9.53 0.64 -11.87
CA LYS A 88 -10.83 0.58 -11.17
C LYS A 88 -11.67 -0.67 -11.42
N LYS A 89 -11.43 -1.39 -12.50
CA LYS A 89 -12.11 -2.66 -12.81
C LYS A 89 -11.64 -3.84 -11.93
N GLU A 90 -10.49 -3.70 -11.28
CA GLU A 90 -9.89 -4.73 -10.45
C GLU A 90 -10.10 -4.47 -8.95
N VAL A 91 -10.99 -3.54 -8.59
CA VAL A 91 -11.36 -3.26 -7.21
C VAL A 91 -12.13 -4.45 -6.62
N HIS A 92 -11.80 -4.83 -5.39
CA HIS A 92 -12.50 -5.87 -4.66
C HIS A 92 -13.75 -5.30 -3.98
N THR A 93 -14.87 -5.26 -4.70
CA THR A 93 -16.11 -4.62 -4.24
C THR A 93 -16.65 -5.20 -2.95
N GLU A 94 -16.62 -6.53 -2.79
CA GLU A 94 -17.07 -7.20 -1.57
C GLU A 94 -16.23 -6.79 -0.35
N LEU A 95 -14.92 -6.59 -0.53
CA LEU A 95 -14.05 -6.10 0.56
C LEU A 95 -14.31 -4.62 0.86
N ILE A 96 -14.64 -3.79 -0.16
CA ILE A 96 -15.10 -2.42 0.06
C ILE A 96 -16.36 -2.41 0.95
N ASP A 97 -17.32 -3.29 0.68
CA ASP A 97 -18.54 -3.38 1.49
C ASP A 97 -18.22 -3.83 2.93
N ARG A 98 -17.31 -4.77 3.10
CA ARG A 98 -16.82 -5.18 4.43
C ARG A 98 -16.13 -4.03 5.18
N ILE A 99 -15.33 -3.21 4.49
CA ILE A 99 -14.70 -2.03 5.09
C ILE A 99 -15.76 -1.03 5.55
N LYS A 100 -16.81 -0.81 4.75
CA LYS A 100 -17.93 0.07 5.15
C LYS A 100 -18.71 -0.46 6.35
N GLU A 101 -18.87 -1.78 6.48
CA GLU A 101 -19.44 -2.39 7.67
C GLU A 101 -18.59 -2.09 8.91
N HIS A 102 -17.28 -2.26 8.84
CA HIS A 102 -16.38 -1.87 9.92
C HIS A 102 -16.51 -0.39 10.28
N GLN A 103 -16.55 0.49 9.26
CA GLN A 103 -16.74 1.92 9.50
C GLN A 103 -18.06 2.22 10.20
N SER A 104 -19.15 1.53 9.81
CA SER A 104 -20.47 1.71 10.44
C SER A 104 -20.50 1.25 11.91
N ASN A 105 -19.62 0.32 12.28
CA ASN A 105 -19.41 -0.14 13.64
C ASN A 105 -18.48 0.79 14.46
N GLY A 106 -17.99 1.86 13.85
CA GLY A 106 -17.06 2.80 14.49
C GLY A 106 -15.61 2.32 14.52
N ASP A 107 -15.24 1.32 13.73
CA ASP A 107 -13.88 0.81 13.66
C ASP A 107 -12.97 1.76 12.89
N THR A 108 -11.71 1.81 13.28
CA THR A 108 -10.69 2.62 12.61
C THR A 108 -10.02 1.84 11.49
N ILE A 109 -10.08 2.36 10.27
CA ILE A 109 -9.55 1.70 9.07
C ILE A 109 -8.18 2.27 8.71
N ILE A 110 -7.21 1.37 8.52
CA ILE A 110 -5.85 1.67 8.08
C ILE A 110 -5.57 0.95 6.76
N LEU A 111 -5.44 1.69 5.67
CA LEU A 111 -4.92 1.15 4.41
C LEU A 111 -3.39 1.08 4.50
N LEU A 112 -2.86 -0.14 4.56
CA LEU A 112 -1.46 -0.44 4.90
C LEU A 112 -0.76 -1.13 3.73
N SER A 113 0.03 -0.40 2.95
CA SER A 113 0.59 -0.93 1.70
C SER A 113 1.99 -0.42 1.37
N GLY A 114 2.72 -1.23 0.61
CA GLY A 114 3.97 -0.80 -0.03
C GLY A 114 3.78 0.11 -1.25
N ALA A 115 2.56 0.28 -1.75
CA ALA A 115 2.26 1.17 -2.87
C ALA A 115 2.56 2.65 -2.55
N LEU A 116 2.65 3.50 -3.57
CA LEU A 116 2.89 4.93 -3.37
C LEU A 116 1.66 5.63 -2.78
N GLN A 117 1.87 6.43 -1.73
CA GLN A 117 0.81 7.14 -1.03
C GLN A 117 -0.09 7.98 -1.95
N PRO A 118 0.40 8.78 -2.91
CA PRO A 118 -0.47 9.55 -3.80
C PRO A 118 -1.41 8.67 -4.64
N PHE A 119 -1.00 7.45 -4.97
CA PHE A 119 -1.88 6.49 -5.64
C PHE A 119 -3.01 6.02 -4.73
N LEU A 120 -2.70 5.66 -3.50
CA LEU A 120 -3.70 5.21 -2.53
C LEU A 120 -4.69 6.34 -2.18
N GLU A 121 -4.23 7.58 -2.05
CA GLU A 121 -5.07 8.75 -1.83
C GLU A 121 -6.06 8.96 -2.99
N ALA A 122 -5.58 8.88 -4.24
CA ALA A 122 -6.43 8.96 -5.42
C ALA A 122 -7.43 7.79 -5.49
N PHE A 123 -6.99 6.58 -5.14
CA PHE A 123 -7.83 5.39 -5.13
C PHE A 123 -8.95 5.49 -4.08
N VAL A 124 -8.63 5.84 -2.84
CA VAL A 124 -9.60 6.01 -1.74
C VAL A 124 -10.66 7.04 -2.11
N LYS A 125 -10.26 8.13 -2.75
CA LYS A 125 -11.17 9.17 -3.27
C LYS A 125 -12.12 8.61 -4.34
N GLU A 126 -11.60 7.85 -5.30
CA GLU A 126 -12.41 7.26 -6.40
C GLU A 126 -13.43 6.25 -5.90
N VAL A 127 -13.06 5.38 -4.95
CA VAL A 127 -13.99 4.39 -4.37
C VAL A 127 -14.86 4.96 -3.25
N ALA A 128 -14.79 6.27 -3.01
CA ALA A 128 -15.59 7.01 -2.02
C ALA A 128 -15.50 6.43 -0.60
N LEU A 129 -14.37 5.87 -0.21
CA LEU A 129 -14.08 5.51 1.16
C LEU A 129 -13.70 6.77 1.96
N LYS A 130 -14.33 6.98 3.09
CA LYS A 130 -14.09 8.13 3.98
C LYS A 130 -13.33 7.67 5.22
N ASP A 131 -12.69 8.63 5.89
CA ASP A 131 -12.03 8.41 7.19
C ASP A 131 -11.06 7.20 7.19
N ILE A 132 -10.26 7.10 6.12
CA ILE A 132 -9.23 6.06 5.96
C ILE A 132 -7.86 6.64 6.34
N HIS A 133 -7.18 6.00 7.28
CA HIS A 133 -5.77 6.28 7.54
C HIS A 133 -4.91 5.53 6.53
N ILE A 134 -3.99 6.24 5.87
CA ILE A 134 -3.09 5.62 4.88
C ILE A 134 -1.69 5.54 5.46
N ILE A 135 -1.16 4.33 5.55
CA ILE A 135 0.23 4.03 5.90
C ILE A 135 0.87 3.35 4.69
N SER A 136 1.72 4.09 3.98
CA SER A 136 2.27 3.61 2.71
C SER A 136 3.60 4.25 2.36
N THR A 137 4.18 3.82 1.24
CA THR A 137 5.43 4.40 0.74
C THR A 137 5.21 5.83 0.26
N THR A 138 5.96 6.77 0.83
CA THR A 138 5.83 8.21 0.55
C THR A 138 6.81 8.69 -0.51
N LEU A 139 6.47 9.79 -1.17
CA LEU A 139 7.38 10.59 -1.98
C LEU A 139 7.81 11.83 -1.17
N THR A 140 9.01 12.34 -1.44
CA THR A 140 9.47 13.58 -0.80
C THR A 140 9.29 14.78 -1.73
N TYR A 141 9.06 15.95 -1.14
CA TYR A 141 8.80 17.20 -1.84
C TYR A 141 9.68 18.31 -1.30
N TYR A 142 10.09 19.22 -2.18
CA TYR A 142 10.68 20.48 -1.77
C TYR A 142 9.64 21.39 -1.08
N PRO A 143 10.05 22.43 -0.34
CA PRO A 143 9.12 23.37 0.31
C PRO A 143 8.13 24.05 -0.65
N ASN A 144 8.49 24.15 -1.93
CA ASN A 144 7.62 24.70 -2.98
C ASN A 144 6.63 23.69 -3.58
N GLY A 145 6.50 22.47 -2.99
CA GLY A 145 5.57 21.44 -3.45
C GLY A 145 6.01 20.65 -4.69
N VAL A 146 7.25 20.83 -5.15
CA VAL A 146 7.81 20.07 -6.29
C VAL A 146 8.41 18.76 -5.79
N CYS A 147 8.13 17.64 -6.48
CA CYS A 147 8.65 16.34 -6.13
C CYS A 147 10.18 16.27 -6.31
N THR A 148 10.88 15.76 -5.29
CA THR A 148 12.34 15.59 -5.34
C THR A 148 12.77 14.42 -6.22
N GLY A 149 11.83 13.48 -6.51
CA GLY A 149 12.12 12.21 -7.14
C GLY A 149 12.74 11.17 -6.21
N GLU A 150 12.56 11.33 -4.91
CA GLU A 150 13.05 10.42 -3.89
C GLU A 150 11.90 9.85 -3.04
N LEU A 151 12.10 8.64 -2.53
CA LEU A 151 11.19 8.04 -1.59
C LEU A 151 11.49 8.55 -0.18
N GLY A 152 10.44 8.80 0.59
CA GLY A 152 10.52 9.01 2.04
C GLY A 152 10.44 7.69 2.78
N ASN A 153 9.41 7.52 3.62
CA ASN A 153 9.17 6.24 4.29
C ASN A 153 8.84 5.15 3.27
N ILE A 154 9.46 3.98 3.43
CA ILE A 154 9.20 2.80 2.58
C ILE A 154 8.55 1.74 3.45
N VAL A 155 7.29 1.42 3.15
CA VAL A 155 6.53 0.36 3.80
C VAL A 155 6.74 -0.95 3.03
N ASN A 156 7.09 -2.02 3.73
CA ASN A 156 7.23 -3.36 3.18
C ASN A 156 6.70 -4.39 4.20
N GLY A 157 6.62 -5.67 3.81
CA GLY A 157 6.01 -6.72 4.62
C GLY A 157 6.41 -6.71 6.09
N GLU A 158 7.70 -6.84 6.39
CA GLU A 158 8.21 -6.83 7.78
C GLU A 158 8.02 -5.47 8.48
N GLY A 159 8.13 -4.37 7.73
CA GLY A 159 7.93 -3.01 8.23
C GLY A 159 6.47 -2.68 8.58
N LYS A 160 5.49 -3.40 8.00
CA LYS A 160 4.07 -3.14 8.24
C LYS A 160 3.70 -3.19 9.72
N VAL A 161 4.16 -4.22 10.45
CA VAL A 161 3.90 -4.38 11.89
C VAL A 161 4.40 -3.19 12.68
N ALA A 162 5.65 -2.78 12.44
CA ALA A 162 6.24 -1.64 13.12
C ALA A 162 5.49 -0.33 12.84
N GLU A 163 5.05 -0.12 11.61
CA GLU A 163 4.28 1.08 11.23
C GLU A 163 2.89 1.10 11.89
N VAL A 164 2.18 -0.03 11.95
CA VAL A 164 0.90 -0.14 12.67
C VAL A 164 1.09 0.15 14.16
N GLN A 165 2.09 -0.45 14.79
CA GLN A 165 2.38 -0.21 16.21
C GLN A 165 2.73 1.26 16.50
N LYS A 166 3.52 1.91 15.64
CA LYS A 166 3.81 3.35 15.74
C LYS A 166 2.54 4.18 15.61
N TRP A 167 1.67 3.82 14.65
CA TRP A 167 0.40 4.50 14.46
C TRP A 167 -0.49 4.38 15.70
N ILE A 168 -0.64 3.17 16.26
CA ILE A 168 -1.41 2.91 17.48
C ILE A 168 -0.88 3.75 18.65
N MET A 169 0.44 3.76 18.88
CA MET A 169 1.05 4.56 19.95
C MET A 169 0.76 6.05 19.79
N ARG A 170 0.85 6.56 18.56
CA ARG A 170 0.55 7.96 18.26
C ARG A 170 -0.94 8.26 18.45
N ALA A 171 -1.82 7.44 17.93
CA ALA A 171 -3.26 7.59 18.01
C ALA A 171 -3.75 7.60 19.47
N LYS A 172 -3.20 6.74 20.32
CA LYS A 172 -3.44 6.75 21.77
C LYS A 172 -2.99 8.06 22.41
N LYS A 173 -1.78 8.54 22.09
CA LYS A 173 -1.24 9.80 22.62
C LYS A 173 -2.07 11.02 22.19
N GLU A 174 -2.62 10.99 20.98
CA GLU A 174 -3.45 12.06 20.41
C GLU A 174 -4.94 11.95 20.80
N GLY A 175 -5.32 10.90 21.55
CA GLY A 175 -6.69 10.66 21.99
C GLY A 175 -7.65 10.23 20.86
N LEU A 176 -7.11 9.77 19.73
CA LEU A 176 -7.92 9.25 18.60
C LEU A 176 -8.50 7.87 18.90
N ILE A 177 -7.84 7.10 19.74
CA ILE A 177 -8.30 5.79 20.23
C ILE A 177 -8.12 5.72 21.73
N SER A 178 -9.01 4.96 22.42
CA SER A 178 -8.97 4.81 23.88
C SER A 178 -7.67 4.14 24.36
N ASN A 179 -7.14 4.60 25.50
CA ASN A 179 -6.04 3.92 26.16
C ASN A 179 -6.48 2.70 26.97
N GLU A 180 -7.76 2.66 27.38
CA GLU A 180 -8.30 1.67 28.30
C GLU A 180 -8.87 0.43 27.57
N GLU A 181 -9.21 0.57 26.28
CA GLU A 181 -9.71 -0.53 25.48
C GLU A 181 -8.55 -1.27 24.80
N LEU A 182 -8.50 -2.60 25.00
CA LEU A 182 -7.77 -3.48 24.12
C LEU A 182 -8.50 -3.44 22.75
N ASN A 183 -7.99 -2.63 21.85
CA ASN A 183 -8.54 -2.58 20.50
C ASN A 183 -8.18 -3.89 19.79
N GLU A 184 -9.19 -4.66 19.42
CA GLU A 184 -9.00 -5.82 18.55
C GLU A 184 -8.42 -5.38 17.22
N ILE A 185 -7.49 -6.14 16.69
CA ILE A 185 -6.83 -5.87 15.40
C ILE A 185 -7.34 -6.87 14.37
N TRP A 186 -7.93 -6.35 13.31
CA TRP A 186 -8.24 -7.09 12.08
C TRP A 186 -7.13 -6.87 11.05
N ALA A 187 -6.76 -7.94 10.34
CA ALA A 187 -5.80 -7.83 9.24
C ALA A 187 -6.34 -8.53 8.00
N TYR A 188 -6.59 -7.75 6.94
CA TYR A 188 -6.95 -8.24 5.62
C TYR A 188 -5.74 -8.12 4.70
N ALA A 189 -5.19 -9.24 4.23
CA ALA A 189 -4.06 -9.27 3.31
C ALA A 189 -4.04 -10.58 2.49
N ASP A 190 -3.22 -10.66 1.44
CA ASP A 190 -3.22 -11.79 0.49
C ASP A 190 -1.95 -12.64 0.55
N SER A 191 -0.84 -12.12 1.07
CA SER A 191 0.48 -12.63 0.75
C SER A 191 1.28 -13.15 1.95
N GLU A 192 2.27 -14.00 1.66
CA GLU A 192 3.22 -14.53 2.65
C GLU A 192 4.04 -13.42 3.32
N THR A 193 4.22 -12.27 2.67
CA THR A 193 4.91 -11.13 3.25
C THR A 193 4.14 -10.47 4.39
N ASP A 194 2.85 -10.77 4.52
CA ASP A 194 1.95 -10.26 5.55
C ASP A 194 1.79 -11.21 6.74
N ILE A 195 2.44 -12.38 6.74
CA ILE A 195 2.41 -13.33 7.85
C ILE A 195 2.73 -12.67 9.20
N PRO A 196 3.74 -11.78 9.33
CA PRO A 196 3.97 -11.09 10.59
C PRO A 196 2.79 -10.21 11.04
N LEU A 197 2.06 -9.62 10.09
CA LEU A 197 0.86 -8.82 10.36
C LEU A 197 -0.31 -9.72 10.81
N PHE A 198 -0.50 -10.88 10.18
CA PHE A 198 -1.50 -11.86 10.60
C PHE A 198 -1.25 -12.38 12.02
N HIS A 199 0.01 -12.58 12.41
CA HIS A 199 0.35 -12.96 13.78
C HIS A 199 0.14 -11.85 14.82
N LEU A 200 0.15 -10.58 14.40
CA LEU A 200 -0.18 -9.45 15.28
C LEU A 200 -1.70 -9.32 15.48
N ALA A 201 -2.49 -9.74 14.50
CA ALA A 201 -3.93 -9.54 14.48
C ALA A 201 -4.68 -10.56 15.35
N ASP A 202 -5.74 -10.11 16.02
CA ASP A 202 -6.71 -10.98 16.70
C ASP A 202 -7.61 -11.67 15.68
N HIS A 203 -7.87 -11.00 14.55
CA HIS A 203 -8.72 -11.49 13.47
C HIS A 203 -7.98 -11.45 12.12
N PRO A 204 -7.09 -12.42 11.86
CA PRO A 204 -6.43 -12.54 10.57
C PRO A 204 -7.38 -13.08 9.49
N VAL A 205 -7.47 -12.37 8.37
CA VAL A 205 -8.34 -12.70 7.22
C VAL A 205 -7.50 -12.69 5.94
N VAL A 206 -7.28 -13.86 5.36
CA VAL A 206 -6.51 -14.01 4.13
C VAL A 206 -7.44 -13.83 2.93
N VAL A 207 -7.17 -12.80 2.15
CA VAL A 207 -7.99 -12.37 1.00
C VAL A 207 -7.37 -12.91 -0.29
N ASN A 208 -8.18 -13.44 -1.21
CA ASN A 208 -7.73 -13.96 -2.51
C ASN A 208 -6.47 -14.86 -2.44
N PRO A 209 -6.40 -15.85 -1.53
CA PRO A 209 -5.17 -16.59 -1.27
C PRO A 209 -4.66 -17.37 -2.47
N THR A 210 -3.34 -17.36 -2.68
CA THR A 210 -2.68 -18.38 -3.51
C THR A 210 -2.88 -19.77 -2.89
N PRO A 211 -2.72 -20.88 -3.64
CA PRO A 211 -2.79 -22.22 -3.05
C PRO A 211 -1.84 -22.43 -1.86
N ALA A 212 -0.63 -21.87 -1.93
CA ALA A 212 0.35 -21.91 -0.84
C ALA A 212 -0.14 -21.13 0.37
N MET A 213 -0.63 -19.90 0.17
CA MET A 213 -1.13 -19.06 1.26
C MET A 213 -2.42 -19.63 1.89
N LYS A 214 -3.29 -20.29 1.09
CA LYS A 214 -4.45 -21.00 1.59
C LYS A 214 -4.05 -22.13 2.57
N GLN A 215 -2.99 -22.88 2.25
CA GLN A 215 -2.49 -23.93 3.16
C GLN A 215 -1.94 -23.31 4.46
N VAL A 216 -1.23 -22.19 4.38
CA VAL A 216 -0.76 -21.45 5.56
C VAL A 216 -1.93 -20.99 6.42
N ALA A 217 -2.98 -20.42 5.82
CA ALA A 217 -4.17 -19.98 6.53
C ALA A 217 -4.86 -21.14 7.26
N VAL A 218 -5.05 -22.28 6.60
CA VAL A 218 -5.63 -23.47 7.21
C VAL A 218 -4.80 -23.97 8.40
N ASN A 219 -3.47 -24.05 8.25
CA ASN A 219 -2.58 -24.51 9.30
C ASN A 219 -2.58 -23.60 10.55
N ASN A 220 -2.89 -22.32 10.37
CA ASN A 220 -2.94 -21.33 11.45
C ASN A 220 -4.38 -21.02 11.92
N ALA A 221 -5.40 -21.69 11.39
CA ALA A 221 -6.81 -21.42 11.63
C ALA A 221 -7.23 -19.97 11.33
N TRP A 222 -6.62 -19.35 10.29
CA TRP A 222 -6.98 -18.01 9.82
C TRP A 222 -8.18 -18.05 8.89
N SER A 223 -9.00 -17.01 8.96
CA SER A 223 -10.18 -16.87 8.09
C SER A 223 -9.77 -16.65 6.63
N LEU A 224 -10.60 -17.10 5.70
CA LEU A 224 -10.46 -16.88 4.26
C LEU A 224 -11.60 -15.97 3.79
N PHE A 225 -11.25 -15.06 2.87
CA PHE A 225 -12.20 -14.14 2.26
C PHE A 225 -12.16 -14.25 0.73
#